data_54eb08d3461d3c704367f9b062d635f6
#
_entry.id   54eb08d3461d3c704367f9b062d635f6
#
_cell.length_a   1.000
_cell.length_b   1.000
_cell.length_c   1.000
_cell.angle_alpha   90.00
_cell.angle_beta   90.00
_cell.angle_gamma   90.00
#
_symmetry.space_group_name_H-M   'P 1'
#
loop_
_entity.id
_entity.type
_entity.pdbx_description
1 polymer ?
#
loop_
_entity_poly.entity_id
_entity_poly.type
_entity_poly.pdbx_seq_one_letter_code
_entity_poly.pdbx_strand_id
1 'polypeptide(L)'
;MNLDQEKRVMLAFTLSIAVFILFRVFFLKEPPPEPKKASPAATAATNAPKAEAKPLGISAPAALPVLQGAKPEEIVVESKLYRIKFSTQGAVIKSWVLKKYLDASDQPLDTVNGPACESLGFPMSVDMPNATLKSQLNQGIYVPEALEPGKGGAAFNPVESKLAPPVSLTFTYSDGKIQAKKRFSFGADYTVKADVRVSEGQQYVPVTVTWPGGFGDHTLSPALIESARLAVYGSTDHLSTTAQSKVKEETTLPGPLQLAGMEDKYFAGIFLPDNPDQVAFRLARQEWSPPNWTEKEKPRPLIAGLVGMQPAPLDFRMVVAPKSLEVLKAVSPPLDSIVDFGWFSMIAKPLFIPLRYIYEHWIHNWGWAIVILTILINSAMLPLRLKSLKSAQEMQKVAPIIKGIQDKYKSVKLNDPRKQKMNEEIMKVYSEHGINPLGSCVPMLLQMPFLIGFYRMLDVAIELRHAHWILWVTDLSAPDRLVVAGVGIPVLVILMTVATFFMQKMTPMATVDPSQQRMMMMMPLFYAFLFYRLASGMVLYWLTSSLVQIVQQYFINRHMPPSAALPVQRKAAEAKG
;
A
#
# COMPACT_ATOMS: atom_id res chain seq x y z
N MET A 1 30.46 -20.44 22.63
CA MET A 1 29.21 -21.19 22.50
C MET A 1 29.25 -21.89 21.13
N ASN A 2 29.71 -23.16 21.12
CA ASN A 2 29.85 -23.95 19.89
C ASN A 2 28.52 -24.58 19.57
N LEU A 3 27.77 -23.91 18.71
CA LEU A 3 26.56 -24.49 18.12
C LEU A 3 26.98 -25.51 17.06
N ASP A 4 26.51 -26.75 17.18
CA ASP A 4 26.71 -27.81 16.20
C ASP A 4 26.36 -27.36 14.77
N GLN A 5 27.08 -27.80 13.80
CA GLN A 5 26.93 -27.34 12.41
C GLN A 5 25.58 -27.77 11.81
N GLU A 6 24.99 -28.89 12.26
CA GLU A 6 23.60 -29.24 11.94
C GLU A 6 22.62 -28.20 12.51
N LYS A 7 22.85 -27.72 13.73
CA LYS A 7 22.09 -26.59 14.28
C LYS A 7 22.34 -25.31 13.51
N ARG A 8 23.52 -25.10 12.93
CA ARG A 8 23.83 -23.93 12.09
C ARG A 8 23.25 -24.06 10.69
N VAL A 9 23.26 -25.25 10.08
CA VAL A 9 22.58 -25.53 8.81
C VAL A 9 21.06 -25.53 9.02
N MET A 10 20.56 -26.15 10.09
CA MET A 10 19.17 -26.00 10.51
C MET A 10 18.85 -24.54 10.88
N LEU A 11 19.73 -23.84 11.58
CA LEU A 11 19.55 -22.41 11.87
C LEU A 11 19.58 -21.57 10.60
N ALA A 12 20.47 -21.84 9.64
CA ALA A 12 20.51 -21.16 8.36
C ALA A 12 19.31 -21.51 7.48
N PHE A 13 18.85 -22.75 7.51
CA PHE A 13 17.64 -23.21 6.82
C PHE A 13 16.39 -22.70 7.55
N THR A 14 16.37 -22.72 8.87
CA THR A 14 15.32 -22.13 9.71
C THR A 14 15.34 -20.61 9.60
N LEU A 15 16.51 -19.97 9.49
CA LEU A 15 16.63 -18.53 9.21
C LEU A 15 16.17 -18.20 7.79
N SER A 16 16.46 -19.05 6.80
CA SER A 16 15.94 -18.89 5.43
C SER A 16 14.45 -19.14 5.36
N ILE A 17 13.94 -20.13 6.10
CA ILE A 17 12.50 -20.36 6.27
C ILE A 17 11.90 -19.27 7.18
N ALA A 18 12.58 -18.82 8.22
CA ALA A 18 12.16 -17.70 9.05
C ALA A 18 12.19 -16.38 8.26
N VAL A 19 13.16 -16.15 7.40
CA VAL A 19 13.16 -15.03 6.44
C VAL A 19 12.02 -15.19 5.44
N PHE A 20 11.72 -16.42 5.00
CA PHE A 20 10.57 -16.69 4.13
C PHE A 20 9.23 -16.59 4.88
N ILE A 21 9.16 -17.07 6.13
CA ILE A 21 8.00 -16.90 7.02
C ILE A 21 7.89 -15.44 7.48
N LEU A 22 8.98 -14.77 7.79
CA LEU A 22 9.05 -13.34 8.03
C LEU A 22 8.66 -12.56 6.78
N PHE A 23 9.11 -12.97 5.62
CA PHE A 23 8.62 -12.42 4.35
C PHE A 23 7.11 -12.66 4.21
N ARG A 24 6.60 -13.85 4.51
CA ARG A 24 5.17 -14.16 4.47
C ARG A 24 4.38 -13.43 5.58
N VAL A 25 4.93 -13.31 6.78
CA VAL A 25 4.29 -12.64 7.94
C VAL A 25 4.38 -11.12 7.81
N PHE A 26 5.46 -10.58 7.26
CA PHE A 26 5.62 -9.13 7.08
C PHE A 26 5.09 -8.62 5.74
N PHE A 27 4.99 -9.47 4.73
CA PHE A 27 4.41 -9.12 3.42
C PHE A 27 2.96 -9.59 3.26
N LEU A 28 2.53 -10.57 4.07
CA LEU A 28 1.13 -10.94 4.26
C LEU A 28 0.79 -10.54 5.70
N LYS A 29 0.65 -9.24 5.95
CA LYS A 29 0.35 -8.67 7.26
C LYS A 29 -0.78 -9.44 7.95
N GLU A 30 -0.46 -10.25 8.96
CA GLU A 30 -1.36 -10.48 10.08
C GLU A 30 -1.23 -9.29 11.04
N PRO A 31 -2.34 -8.79 11.56
CA PRO A 31 -2.39 -7.57 12.32
C PRO A 31 -1.86 -7.70 13.75
N PRO A 32 -1.51 -6.57 14.39
CA PRO A 32 -1.08 -6.55 15.78
C PRO A 32 -2.17 -7.07 16.73
N PRO A 33 -1.79 -7.68 17.87
CA PRO A 33 -2.73 -8.23 18.84
C PRO A 33 -3.61 -7.13 19.44
N GLU A 34 -4.87 -7.48 19.68
CA GLU A 34 -5.90 -6.63 20.27
C GLU A 34 -5.43 -5.98 21.57
N PRO A 35 -5.75 -4.69 21.81
CA PRO A 35 -5.59 -4.11 23.13
C PRO A 35 -6.54 -4.79 24.12
N LYS A 36 -6.00 -5.26 25.24
CA LYS A 36 -6.77 -5.83 26.34
C LYS A 36 -7.89 -4.89 26.75
N LYS A 37 -9.12 -5.39 26.74
CA LYS A 37 -10.30 -4.70 27.27
C LYS A 37 -10.00 -4.19 28.67
N ALA A 38 -10.07 -2.87 28.83
CA ALA A 38 -10.12 -2.27 30.16
C ALA A 38 -11.46 -2.60 30.78
N SER A 39 -11.43 -3.12 31.99
CA SER A 39 -12.59 -3.41 32.83
C SER A 39 -13.35 -2.13 33.14
N PRO A 40 -14.69 -2.12 33.14
CA PRO A 40 -15.45 -0.90 33.41
C PRO A 40 -15.28 -0.47 34.87
N ALA A 41 -14.76 0.74 35.05
CA ALA A 41 -14.75 1.39 36.36
C ALA A 41 -16.17 1.82 36.75
N ALA A 42 -16.54 1.46 37.97
CA ALA A 42 -17.84 1.72 38.54
C ALA A 42 -18.14 3.23 38.59
N THR A 43 -19.30 3.59 38.09
CA THR A 43 -19.86 4.95 38.12
C THR A 43 -20.30 5.27 39.55
N ALA A 44 -19.64 6.19 40.21
CA ALA A 44 -20.14 6.80 41.45
C ALA A 44 -21.15 7.91 41.10
N ALA A 45 -22.38 7.68 41.49
CA ALA A 45 -23.43 8.69 41.38
C ALA A 45 -23.20 9.83 42.39
N THR A 46 -23.01 11.03 41.88
CA THR A 46 -22.98 12.23 42.71
C THR A 46 -24.31 12.96 42.50
N ASN A 47 -25.14 13.02 43.56
CA ASN A 47 -26.34 13.82 43.64
C ASN A 47 -25.96 15.31 43.66
N ALA A 48 -26.46 16.09 42.72
CA ALA A 48 -26.47 17.54 42.81
C ALA A 48 -27.94 18.07 42.84
N PRO A 49 -28.24 19.12 43.55
CA PRO A 49 -29.61 19.50 43.90
C PRO A 49 -30.34 20.18 42.74
N LYS A 50 -31.62 19.83 42.63
CA LYS A 50 -32.61 20.35 41.71
C LYS A 50 -32.91 21.83 42.05
N ALA A 51 -32.46 22.75 41.19
CA ALA A 51 -32.93 24.12 41.21
C ALA A 51 -34.15 24.27 40.30
N GLU A 52 -35.26 24.65 40.84
CA GLU A 52 -36.49 25.00 40.12
C GLU A 52 -36.28 26.31 39.35
N ALA A 53 -36.27 26.22 38.02
CA ALA A 53 -36.32 27.39 37.15
C ALA A 53 -37.77 27.71 36.77
N LYS A 54 -38.21 28.92 37.09
CA LYS A 54 -39.48 29.49 36.62
C LYS A 54 -39.57 29.48 35.10
N PRO A 55 -40.74 29.19 34.50
CA PRO A 55 -40.89 29.23 33.04
C PRO A 55 -40.88 30.69 32.58
N LEU A 56 -39.80 31.08 31.89
CA LEU A 56 -39.79 32.24 31.02
C LEU A 56 -40.61 31.91 29.76
N GLY A 57 -41.55 32.78 29.42
CA GLY A 57 -42.43 32.63 28.29
C GLY A 57 -41.66 32.35 27.00
N ILE A 58 -41.90 31.16 26.43
CA ILE A 58 -41.36 30.74 25.16
C ILE A 58 -42.13 31.48 24.07
N SER A 59 -41.54 32.51 23.47
CA SER A 59 -41.97 32.99 22.16
C SER A 59 -41.88 31.78 21.20
N ALA A 60 -42.98 31.49 20.50
CA ALA A 60 -43.00 30.45 19.48
C ALA A 60 -41.81 30.64 18.52
N PRO A 61 -41.01 29.63 18.25
CA PRO A 61 -39.90 29.75 17.31
C PRO A 61 -40.43 30.21 15.95
N ALA A 62 -39.81 31.26 15.40
CA ALA A 62 -40.16 31.72 14.05
C ALA A 62 -40.04 30.54 13.08
N ALA A 63 -41.15 30.23 12.39
CA ALA A 63 -41.19 29.13 11.44
C ALA A 63 -40.12 29.36 10.36
N LEU A 64 -39.30 28.36 10.09
CA LEU A 64 -38.31 28.44 9.03
C LEU A 64 -39.03 28.50 7.66
N PRO A 65 -38.51 29.22 6.67
CA PRO A 65 -39.08 29.20 5.33
C PRO A 65 -38.99 27.78 4.75
N VAL A 66 -40.05 27.29 4.13
CA VAL A 66 -40.03 26.04 3.39
C VAL A 66 -39.17 26.24 2.12
N LEU A 67 -38.13 25.43 1.96
CA LEU A 67 -37.21 25.50 0.82
C LEU A 67 -36.91 24.08 0.31
N GLN A 68 -37.52 23.72 -0.82
CA GLN A 68 -37.39 22.41 -1.44
C GLN A 68 -37.33 22.58 -2.97
N GLY A 69 -36.48 21.81 -3.63
CA GLY A 69 -36.41 21.73 -5.09
C GLY A 69 -37.59 20.95 -5.66
N ALA A 70 -37.94 21.22 -6.89
CA ALA A 70 -39.09 20.60 -7.58
C ALA A 70 -38.76 19.17 -8.11
N LYS A 71 -37.53 18.94 -8.54
CA LYS A 71 -37.05 17.66 -9.12
C LYS A 71 -35.56 17.44 -8.80
N PRO A 72 -35.10 16.18 -8.80
CA PRO A 72 -33.68 15.89 -8.73
C PRO A 72 -32.91 16.43 -9.94
N GLU A 73 -31.80 17.10 -9.70
CA GLU A 73 -30.93 17.69 -10.72
C GLU A 73 -29.48 17.34 -10.42
N GLU A 74 -28.65 17.31 -11.48
CA GLU A 74 -27.21 17.05 -11.34
C GLU A 74 -26.43 18.36 -11.53
N ILE A 75 -25.40 18.54 -10.69
CA ILE A 75 -24.49 19.68 -10.75
C ILE A 75 -23.08 19.15 -10.91
N VAL A 76 -22.32 19.71 -11.85
CA VAL A 76 -20.96 19.29 -12.16
C VAL A 76 -19.98 20.39 -11.79
N VAL A 77 -19.02 20.03 -10.90
CA VAL A 77 -17.85 20.86 -10.62
C VAL A 77 -16.64 20.19 -11.28
N GLU A 78 -15.98 20.92 -12.17
CA GLU A 78 -14.87 20.36 -12.95
C GLU A 78 -13.63 21.25 -12.87
N SER A 79 -12.49 20.64 -12.49
CA SER A 79 -11.16 21.23 -12.47
C SER A 79 -10.22 20.53 -13.46
N LYS A 80 -8.95 20.91 -13.47
CA LYS A 80 -7.90 20.18 -14.18
C LYS A 80 -7.60 18.82 -13.56
N LEU A 81 -7.89 18.64 -12.26
CA LEU A 81 -7.51 17.47 -11.46
C LEU A 81 -8.67 16.49 -11.29
N TYR A 82 -9.90 16.98 -11.14
CA TYR A 82 -11.06 16.18 -10.82
C TYR A 82 -12.33 16.68 -11.55
N ARG A 83 -13.32 15.80 -11.62
CA ARG A 83 -14.71 16.11 -11.96
C ARG A 83 -15.61 15.47 -10.91
N ILE A 84 -16.41 16.29 -10.24
CA ILE A 84 -17.34 15.85 -9.21
C ILE A 84 -18.77 16.12 -9.69
N LYS A 85 -19.63 15.10 -9.60
CA LYS A 85 -21.06 15.22 -9.87
C LYS A 85 -21.84 15.15 -8.56
N PHE A 86 -22.64 16.14 -8.30
CA PHE A 86 -23.58 16.20 -7.18
C PHE A 86 -25.00 15.93 -7.65
N SER A 87 -25.82 15.35 -6.76
CA SER A 87 -27.28 15.33 -6.92
C SER A 87 -27.91 16.30 -5.94
N THR A 88 -28.93 17.04 -6.38
CA THR A 88 -29.75 17.85 -5.46
C THR A 88 -30.60 16.98 -4.53
N GLN A 89 -30.89 15.72 -4.89
CA GLN A 89 -31.51 14.77 -3.99
C GLN A 89 -30.51 14.32 -2.92
N GLY A 90 -30.79 14.63 -1.66
CA GLY A 90 -29.91 14.36 -0.54
C GLY A 90 -28.65 15.22 -0.49
N ALA A 91 -28.40 16.07 -1.48
CA ALA A 91 -27.16 16.85 -1.64
C ALA A 91 -25.92 15.95 -1.47
N VAL A 92 -25.82 14.89 -2.29
CA VAL A 92 -24.82 13.83 -2.23
C VAL A 92 -23.92 13.85 -3.47
N ILE A 93 -22.75 13.21 -3.34
CA ILE A 93 -21.80 13.07 -4.44
C ILE A 93 -22.09 11.77 -5.21
N LYS A 94 -22.50 11.89 -6.47
CA LYS A 94 -22.79 10.74 -7.33
C LYS A 94 -21.54 10.14 -7.98
N SER A 95 -20.52 10.97 -8.25
CA SER A 95 -19.30 10.58 -8.94
C SER A 95 -18.17 11.52 -8.55
N TRP A 96 -16.97 11.00 -8.34
CA TRP A 96 -15.74 11.76 -8.09
C TRP A 96 -14.60 11.20 -8.92
N VAL A 97 -14.44 11.71 -10.11
CA VAL A 97 -13.45 11.26 -11.09
C VAL A 97 -12.14 12.00 -10.90
N LEU A 98 -11.03 11.26 -10.78
CA LEU A 98 -9.67 11.77 -10.80
C LEU A 98 -9.15 11.77 -12.24
N LYS A 99 -9.14 12.92 -12.93
CA LYS A 99 -8.93 13.03 -14.38
C LYS A 99 -7.57 12.58 -14.91
N LYS A 100 -6.56 12.55 -14.05
CA LYS A 100 -5.18 12.14 -14.41
C LYS A 100 -4.95 10.65 -14.26
N TYR A 101 -5.92 9.90 -13.74
CA TYR A 101 -5.77 8.49 -13.40
C TYR A 101 -6.83 7.66 -14.08
N LEU A 102 -6.44 6.49 -14.53
CA LEU A 102 -7.32 5.51 -15.13
C LEU A 102 -7.62 4.38 -14.14
N ASP A 103 -8.76 3.73 -14.31
CA ASP A 103 -9.11 2.51 -13.61
C ASP A 103 -8.46 1.28 -14.27
N ALA A 104 -8.73 0.06 -13.77
CA ALA A 104 -8.17 -1.17 -14.35
C ALA A 104 -8.76 -1.51 -15.73
N SER A 105 -9.77 -0.76 -16.21
CA SER A 105 -10.39 -0.90 -17.53
C SER A 105 -10.03 0.24 -18.49
N ASP A 106 -8.96 1.01 -18.17
CA ASP A 106 -8.48 2.17 -18.93
C ASP A 106 -9.52 3.30 -19.09
N GLN A 107 -10.50 3.38 -18.14
CA GLN A 107 -11.43 4.50 -18.07
C GLN A 107 -11.00 5.50 -17.00
N PRO A 108 -11.43 6.79 -17.09
CA PRO A 108 -11.15 7.76 -16.03
C PRO A 108 -11.63 7.24 -14.66
N LEU A 109 -10.72 7.20 -13.69
CA LEU A 109 -10.96 6.61 -12.37
C LEU A 109 -12.05 7.37 -11.61
N ASP A 110 -13.18 6.73 -11.34
CA ASP A 110 -14.19 7.20 -10.39
C ASP A 110 -13.95 6.55 -9.03
N THR A 111 -13.74 7.36 -7.98
CA THR A 111 -13.53 6.89 -6.62
C THR A 111 -14.82 6.51 -5.89
N VAL A 112 -15.98 6.81 -6.48
CA VAL A 112 -17.31 6.47 -5.98
C VAL A 112 -17.81 5.20 -6.66
N ASN A 113 -18.15 4.20 -5.87
CA ASN A 113 -18.77 2.97 -6.38
C ASN A 113 -20.27 3.20 -6.64
N GLY A 114 -20.62 3.74 -7.81
CA GLY A 114 -21.99 4.06 -8.16
C GLY A 114 -23.00 2.93 -7.92
N PRO A 115 -22.76 1.71 -8.45
CA PRO A 115 -23.66 0.57 -8.24
C PRO A 115 -23.88 0.19 -6.77
N ALA A 116 -22.84 0.24 -5.94
CA ALA A 116 -23.00 -0.01 -4.50
C ALA A 116 -23.73 1.14 -3.81
N CYS A 117 -23.46 2.38 -4.22
CA CYS A 117 -24.09 3.56 -3.63
C CYS A 117 -25.58 3.67 -3.90
N GLU A 118 -26.09 3.11 -4.99
CA GLU A 118 -27.55 3.09 -5.27
C GLU A 118 -28.33 2.34 -4.19
N SER A 119 -27.74 1.30 -3.59
CA SER A 119 -28.38 0.51 -2.51
C SER A 119 -27.96 0.97 -1.12
N LEU A 120 -26.71 1.41 -0.94
CA LEU A 120 -26.11 1.73 0.37
C LEU A 120 -26.18 3.23 0.72
N GLY A 121 -26.44 4.09 -0.28
CA GLY A 121 -26.34 5.55 -0.19
C GLY A 121 -25.04 6.08 -0.77
N PHE A 122 -25.04 7.35 -1.16
CA PHE A 122 -23.91 8.04 -1.78
C PHE A 122 -23.05 8.80 -0.77
N PRO A 123 -21.77 9.10 -1.09
CA PRO A 123 -20.93 9.96 -0.27
C PRO A 123 -21.63 11.28 0.07
N MET A 124 -21.44 11.75 1.30
CA MET A 124 -22.12 12.91 1.90
C MET A 124 -23.58 12.64 2.32
N SER A 125 -24.06 11.40 2.29
CA SER A 125 -25.32 11.04 2.95
C SER A 125 -25.19 11.30 4.45
N VAL A 126 -26.27 11.76 5.06
CA VAL A 126 -26.33 11.98 6.50
C VAL A 126 -26.91 10.76 7.21
N ASP A 127 -26.33 10.47 8.38
CA ASP A 127 -26.86 9.43 9.26
C ASP A 127 -27.10 10.01 10.66
N MET A 128 -28.16 9.57 11.32
CA MET A 128 -28.57 10.02 12.63
C MET A 128 -29.52 9.01 13.28
N PRO A 129 -29.70 9.03 14.61
CA PRO A 129 -30.57 8.10 15.32
C PRO A 129 -32.04 8.13 14.89
N ASN A 130 -32.54 9.32 14.48
CA ASN A 130 -33.90 9.49 13.98
C ASN A 130 -34.01 9.01 12.54
N ALA A 131 -34.53 7.80 12.33
CA ALA A 131 -34.65 7.17 11.01
C ALA A 131 -35.57 7.95 10.04
N THR A 132 -36.62 8.58 10.52
CA THR A 132 -37.54 9.41 9.70
C THR A 132 -36.81 10.63 9.18
N LEU A 133 -36.09 11.34 10.04
CA LEU A 133 -35.32 12.52 9.67
C LEU A 133 -34.16 12.15 8.75
N LYS A 134 -33.47 11.03 9.01
CA LYS A 134 -32.43 10.48 8.13
C LYS A 134 -32.98 10.25 6.71
N SER A 135 -34.13 9.57 6.60
CA SER A 135 -34.76 9.31 5.29
C SER A 135 -35.16 10.61 4.61
N GLN A 136 -35.80 11.50 5.32
CA GLN A 136 -36.24 12.80 4.82
C GLN A 136 -35.08 13.63 4.24
N LEU A 137 -33.97 13.73 4.97
CA LEU A 137 -32.80 14.50 4.53
C LEU A 137 -32.03 13.87 3.38
N ASN A 138 -31.99 12.54 3.30
CA ASN A 138 -31.30 11.84 2.20
C ASN A 138 -32.15 11.72 0.92
N GLN A 139 -33.49 11.79 1.03
CA GLN A 139 -34.40 11.77 -0.11
C GLN A 139 -34.90 13.16 -0.50
N GLY A 140 -34.77 14.15 0.38
CA GLY A 140 -35.19 15.53 0.14
C GLY A 140 -34.44 16.16 -1.04
N ILE A 141 -35.14 17.03 -1.78
CA ILE A 141 -34.54 17.75 -2.91
C ILE A 141 -34.09 19.11 -2.41
N TYR A 142 -32.79 19.31 -2.38
CA TYR A 142 -32.16 20.54 -1.93
C TYR A 142 -32.15 21.59 -3.04
N VAL A 143 -32.26 22.85 -2.66
CA VAL A 143 -32.09 23.98 -3.58
C VAL A 143 -30.61 24.34 -3.63
N PRO A 144 -29.98 24.25 -4.81
CA PRO A 144 -28.57 24.55 -4.99
C PRO A 144 -28.35 26.04 -5.24
N GLU A 145 -27.24 26.57 -4.72
CA GLU A 145 -26.78 27.92 -4.92
C GLU A 145 -25.25 27.92 -5.07
N ALA A 146 -24.75 28.56 -6.12
CA ALA A 146 -23.31 28.69 -6.34
C ALA A 146 -22.84 30.13 -6.18
N LEU A 147 -21.61 30.29 -5.65
CA LEU A 147 -20.93 31.57 -5.48
C LEU A 147 -19.52 31.46 -6.09
N GLU A 148 -19.23 32.30 -7.08
CA GLU A 148 -17.89 32.42 -7.66
C GLU A 148 -17.18 33.64 -7.06
N PRO A 149 -16.07 33.45 -6.31
CA PRO A 149 -15.26 34.54 -5.81
C PRO A 149 -14.72 35.36 -7.00
N GLY A 150 -14.95 36.67 -6.98
CA GLY A 150 -14.44 37.60 -8.03
C GLY A 150 -15.41 37.99 -9.14
N LYS A 151 -16.57 37.34 -9.26
CA LYS A 151 -17.64 37.75 -10.20
C LYS A 151 -18.77 38.54 -9.53
N GLY A 152 -18.42 39.55 -8.72
CA GLY A 152 -19.41 40.43 -8.09
C GLY A 152 -20.18 39.84 -6.91
N GLY A 153 -19.87 38.61 -6.47
CA GLY A 153 -20.40 38.01 -5.24
C GLY A 153 -21.90 37.67 -5.24
N ALA A 154 -22.60 37.73 -6.38
CA ALA A 154 -24.00 37.31 -6.49
C ALA A 154 -24.08 35.77 -6.60
N ALA A 155 -24.92 35.17 -5.77
CA ALA A 155 -25.23 33.75 -5.84
C ALA A 155 -26.15 33.47 -7.04
N PHE A 156 -25.96 32.34 -7.72
CA PHE A 156 -26.76 31.92 -8.89
C PHE A 156 -27.13 30.44 -8.81
N ASN A 157 -28.12 30.04 -9.59
CA ASN A 157 -28.51 28.63 -9.73
C ASN A 157 -27.50 27.91 -10.65
N PRO A 158 -26.77 26.89 -10.15
CA PRO A 158 -25.72 26.22 -10.89
C PRO A 158 -26.18 25.12 -11.85
N VAL A 159 -27.46 24.79 -11.91
CA VAL A 159 -28.00 23.61 -12.60
C VAL A 159 -27.68 23.58 -14.10
N GLU A 160 -27.65 24.72 -14.76
CA GLU A 160 -27.35 24.84 -16.18
C GLU A 160 -25.88 25.13 -16.51
N SER A 161 -25.03 25.24 -15.47
CA SER A 161 -23.65 25.70 -15.59
C SER A 161 -22.66 24.65 -15.17
N LYS A 162 -21.58 24.46 -15.93
CA LYS A 162 -20.38 23.75 -15.43
C LYS A 162 -19.60 24.69 -14.54
N LEU A 163 -19.48 24.32 -13.27
CA LEU A 163 -18.73 25.09 -12.29
C LEU A 163 -17.24 24.80 -12.36
N ALA A 164 -16.43 25.84 -12.31
CA ALA A 164 -14.97 25.73 -12.26
C ALA A 164 -14.42 26.35 -10.96
N PRO A 165 -13.51 25.67 -10.24
CA PRO A 165 -12.84 26.27 -9.10
C PRO A 165 -12.02 27.53 -9.44
N PRO A 166 -11.96 28.55 -8.54
CA PRO A 166 -12.54 28.54 -7.21
C PRO A 166 -14.04 28.84 -7.20
N VAL A 167 -14.83 27.99 -6.54
CA VAL A 167 -16.28 28.14 -6.43
C VAL A 167 -16.77 27.56 -5.11
N SER A 168 -17.85 28.12 -4.54
CA SER A 168 -18.58 27.54 -3.42
C SER A 168 -19.98 27.13 -3.88
N LEU A 169 -20.36 25.90 -3.57
CA LEU A 169 -21.67 25.31 -3.87
C LEU A 169 -22.38 25.01 -2.56
N THR A 170 -23.59 25.56 -2.40
CA THR A 170 -24.39 25.38 -1.20
C THR A 170 -25.70 24.71 -1.58
N PHE A 171 -26.08 23.69 -0.83
CA PHE A 171 -27.36 23.00 -0.93
C PHE A 171 -28.16 23.29 0.33
N THR A 172 -29.37 23.81 0.20
CA THR A 172 -30.25 24.11 1.33
C THR A 172 -31.58 23.37 1.16
N TYR A 173 -32.03 22.74 2.24
CA TYR A 173 -33.32 22.07 2.36
C TYR A 173 -34.00 22.56 3.64
N SER A 174 -35.31 22.82 3.57
CA SER A 174 -36.13 23.13 4.75
C SER A 174 -37.58 22.72 4.54
N ASP A 175 -38.19 22.08 5.53
CA ASP A 175 -39.62 21.76 5.57
C ASP A 175 -40.45 22.70 6.46
N GLY A 176 -39.83 23.77 6.97
CA GLY A 176 -40.42 24.69 7.91
C GLY A 176 -40.11 24.39 9.40
N LYS A 177 -39.72 23.16 9.73
CA LYS A 177 -39.31 22.73 11.08
C LYS A 177 -37.82 22.40 11.15
N ILE A 178 -37.35 21.73 10.12
CA ILE A 178 -35.97 21.25 9.98
C ILE A 178 -35.29 21.98 8.83
N GLN A 179 -34.08 22.41 9.04
CA GLN A 179 -33.23 22.95 8.00
C GLN A 179 -31.94 22.16 7.91
N ALA A 180 -31.58 21.74 6.69
CA ALA A 180 -30.28 21.16 6.40
C ALA A 180 -29.55 22.00 5.35
N LYS A 181 -28.28 22.31 5.63
CA LYS A 181 -27.41 23.06 4.74
C LYS A 181 -26.08 22.33 4.58
N LYS A 182 -25.71 22.05 3.33
CA LYS A 182 -24.41 21.47 2.98
C LYS A 182 -23.69 22.44 2.04
N ARG A 183 -22.53 22.93 2.46
CA ARG A 183 -21.70 23.83 1.65
C ARG A 183 -20.40 23.14 1.31
N PHE A 184 -20.00 23.26 0.06
CA PHE A 184 -18.74 22.76 -0.48
C PHE A 184 -17.97 23.90 -1.12
N SER A 185 -16.69 24.07 -0.76
CA SER A 185 -15.82 25.06 -1.36
C SER A 185 -14.63 24.36 -2.03
N PHE A 186 -14.44 24.67 -3.30
CA PHE A 186 -13.50 24.02 -4.19
C PHE A 186 -12.32 24.93 -4.50
N GLY A 187 -11.10 24.40 -4.33
CA GLY A 187 -9.85 25.05 -4.68
C GLY A 187 -9.20 24.47 -5.94
N ALA A 188 -7.94 24.86 -6.17
CA ALA A 188 -7.15 24.39 -7.30
C ALA A 188 -6.49 23.02 -7.05
N ASP A 189 -6.53 22.51 -5.84
CA ASP A 189 -5.92 21.26 -5.38
C ASP A 189 -6.97 20.13 -5.22
N TYR A 190 -6.57 19.02 -4.62
CA TYR A 190 -7.45 17.88 -4.35
C TYR A 190 -8.30 18.03 -3.06
N THR A 191 -8.30 19.22 -2.46
CA THR A 191 -8.99 19.50 -1.19
C THR A 191 -10.33 20.18 -1.44
N VAL A 192 -11.39 19.66 -0.83
CA VAL A 192 -12.73 20.26 -0.82
C VAL A 192 -13.11 20.55 0.62
N LYS A 193 -13.34 21.82 0.96
CA LYS A 193 -13.88 22.18 2.28
C LYS A 193 -15.39 21.89 2.28
N ALA A 194 -15.88 21.21 3.31
CA ALA A 194 -17.28 20.89 3.53
C ALA A 194 -17.76 21.41 4.90
N ASP A 195 -18.96 21.96 4.91
CA ASP A 195 -19.68 22.42 6.10
C ASP A 195 -21.08 21.82 6.05
N VAL A 196 -21.43 21.04 7.07
CA VAL A 196 -22.73 20.36 7.14
C VAL A 196 -23.45 20.80 8.42
N ARG A 197 -24.64 21.35 8.25
CA ARG A 197 -25.49 21.85 9.33
C ARG A 197 -26.86 21.25 9.20
N VAL A 198 -27.36 20.68 10.30
CA VAL A 198 -28.76 20.28 10.43
C VAL A 198 -29.30 20.92 11.70
N SER A 199 -30.43 21.59 11.62
CA SER A 199 -31.08 22.22 12.75
C SER A 199 -32.56 21.91 12.79
N GLU A 200 -33.11 21.75 13.98
CA GLU A 200 -34.52 21.70 14.28
C GLU A 200 -34.89 23.00 14.98
N GLY A 201 -35.63 23.85 14.29
CA GLY A 201 -35.80 25.25 14.70
C GLY A 201 -34.45 25.99 14.74
N GLN A 202 -34.06 26.47 15.93
CA GLN A 202 -32.78 27.17 16.14
C GLN A 202 -31.68 26.29 16.73
N GLN A 203 -31.98 25.01 17.03
CA GLN A 203 -31.01 24.11 17.66
C GLN A 203 -30.36 23.18 16.61
N TYR A 204 -29.03 23.09 16.67
CA TYR A 204 -28.32 22.12 15.86
C TYR A 204 -28.57 20.70 16.33
N VAL A 205 -28.61 19.75 15.36
CA VAL A 205 -28.72 18.32 15.62
C VAL A 205 -27.39 17.65 15.23
N PRO A 206 -26.83 16.79 16.09
CA PRO A 206 -25.63 16.03 15.74
C PRO A 206 -25.86 15.16 14.50
N VAL A 207 -24.93 15.20 13.56
CA VAL A 207 -25.01 14.43 12.31
C VAL A 207 -23.76 13.61 12.09
N THR A 208 -23.91 12.50 11.41
CA THR A 208 -22.82 11.71 10.83
C THR A 208 -22.86 11.89 9.32
N VAL A 209 -21.74 12.27 8.75
CA VAL A 209 -21.56 12.30 7.28
C VAL A 209 -20.91 11.00 6.86
N THR A 210 -21.49 10.29 5.90
CA THR A 210 -21.03 8.94 5.52
C THR A 210 -20.53 8.84 4.08
N TRP A 211 -19.64 7.88 3.88
CA TRP A 211 -19.22 7.38 2.57
C TRP A 211 -19.54 5.87 2.51
N PRO A 212 -20.75 5.47 2.09
CA PRO A 212 -21.24 4.11 2.34
C PRO A 212 -20.90 3.08 1.28
N GLY A 213 -20.60 3.46 0.04
CA GLY A 213 -20.37 2.52 -1.07
C GLY A 213 -18.94 1.96 -1.17
N GLY A 214 -18.05 2.30 -0.23
CA GLY A 214 -16.62 2.04 -0.34
C GLY A 214 -15.90 3.11 -1.17
N PHE A 215 -14.58 3.09 -1.15
CA PHE A 215 -13.70 4.09 -1.77
C PHE A 215 -12.65 3.44 -2.69
N GLY A 216 -12.23 4.16 -3.72
CA GLY A 216 -11.09 3.83 -4.57
C GLY A 216 -11.45 3.13 -5.88
N ASP A 217 -10.50 2.40 -6.48
CA ASP A 217 -10.73 1.68 -7.73
C ASP A 217 -11.63 0.45 -7.51
N HIS A 218 -12.80 0.46 -8.13
CA HIS A 218 -13.82 -0.59 -8.00
C HIS A 218 -13.78 -1.60 -9.14
N THR A 219 -12.91 -1.39 -10.13
CA THR A 219 -12.76 -2.28 -11.30
C THR A 219 -11.69 -3.36 -11.08
N LEU A 220 -10.95 -3.28 -9.96
CA LEU A 220 -9.99 -4.31 -9.55
C LEU A 220 -10.71 -5.62 -9.17
N SER A 221 -9.97 -6.74 -9.24
CA SER A 221 -10.52 -8.01 -8.78
C SER A 221 -10.86 -7.97 -7.29
N PRO A 222 -11.90 -8.73 -6.83
CA PRO A 222 -12.35 -8.73 -5.44
C PRO A 222 -11.25 -8.98 -4.41
N ALA A 223 -10.38 -9.93 -4.69
CA ALA A 223 -9.28 -10.28 -3.80
C ALA A 223 -8.28 -9.12 -3.63
N LEU A 224 -8.04 -8.35 -4.69
CA LEU A 224 -7.21 -7.14 -4.63
C LEU A 224 -7.92 -6.01 -3.90
N ILE A 225 -9.22 -5.84 -4.14
CA ILE A 225 -10.05 -4.85 -3.45
C ILE A 225 -10.04 -5.12 -1.93
N GLU A 226 -10.28 -6.35 -1.52
CA GLU A 226 -10.42 -6.70 -0.11
C GLU A 226 -9.09 -6.60 0.67
N SER A 227 -7.98 -6.94 0.03
CA SER A 227 -6.65 -6.88 0.65
C SER A 227 -6.05 -5.48 0.72
N ALA A 228 -6.43 -4.59 -0.20
CA ALA A 228 -5.82 -3.27 -0.35
C ALA A 228 -6.59 -2.14 0.35
N ARG A 229 -7.86 -2.36 0.75
CA ARG A 229 -8.69 -1.31 1.38
C ARG A 229 -8.50 -1.26 2.86
N LEU A 230 -8.15 -0.05 3.33
CA LEU A 230 -7.92 0.24 4.73
C LEU A 230 -8.78 1.42 5.17
N ALA A 231 -9.24 1.41 6.42
CA ALA A 231 -9.60 2.60 7.15
C ALA A 231 -8.33 3.19 7.77
N VAL A 232 -8.17 4.51 7.68
CA VAL A 232 -7.04 5.26 8.23
C VAL A 232 -7.59 6.31 9.17
N TYR A 233 -7.01 6.44 10.37
CA TYR A 233 -7.45 7.41 11.37
C TYR A 233 -6.36 7.71 12.39
N GLY A 234 -6.46 8.86 13.06
CA GLY A 234 -5.54 9.27 14.11
C GLY A 234 -5.00 10.68 13.93
N SER A 235 -3.71 10.86 14.21
CA SER A 235 -2.98 12.10 13.95
C SER A 235 -1.97 11.91 12.81
N THR A 236 -1.44 13.01 12.28
CA THR A 236 -0.42 12.96 11.22
C THR A 236 0.86 12.23 11.64
N ASP A 237 1.18 12.24 12.95
CA ASP A 237 2.37 11.58 13.50
C ASP A 237 2.11 10.14 13.91
N HIS A 238 0.86 9.81 14.27
CA HIS A 238 0.45 8.47 14.72
C HIS A 238 -0.80 8.02 13.99
N LEU A 239 -0.58 7.37 12.83
CA LEU A 239 -1.63 6.77 12.03
C LEU A 239 -1.93 5.34 12.49
N SER A 240 -3.22 5.08 12.65
CA SER A 240 -3.75 3.72 12.81
C SER A 240 -4.47 3.31 11.54
N THR A 241 -4.30 2.05 11.15
CA THR A 241 -4.98 1.48 9.98
C THR A 241 -5.76 0.23 10.37
N THR A 242 -6.94 0.08 9.82
CA THR A 242 -7.76 -1.13 9.99
C THR A 242 -8.15 -1.68 8.62
N ALA A 243 -7.72 -2.92 8.34
CA ALA A 243 -8.09 -3.57 7.09
C ALA A 243 -9.60 -3.80 7.01
N GLN A 244 -10.18 -3.62 5.83
CA GLN A 244 -11.60 -3.85 5.57
C GLN A 244 -12.07 -5.24 6.06
N SER A 245 -11.27 -6.28 5.85
CA SER A 245 -11.57 -7.65 6.28
C SER A 245 -11.71 -7.83 7.80
N LYS A 246 -11.16 -6.92 8.59
CA LYS A 246 -11.19 -6.96 10.07
C LYS A 246 -12.38 -6.24 10.70
N VAL A 247 -13.03 -5.36 9.94
CA VAL A 247 -14.25 -4.71 10.41
C VAL A 247 -15.38 -5.73 10.35
N LYS A 248 -15.68 -6.37 11.46
CA LYS A 248 -16.75 -7.40 11.59
C LYS A 248 -18.08 -6.79 11.96
N GLU A 249 -18.05 -5.82 12.86
CA GLU A 249 -19.21 -5.11 13.41
C GLU A 249 -19.01 -3.61 13.26
N GLU A 250 -20.10 -2.87 13.33
CA GLU A 250 -20.04 -1.41 13.37
C GLU A 250 -19.25 -0.95 14.59
N THR A 251 -18.28 -0.10 14.38
CA THR A 251 -17.38 0.39 15.42
C THR A 251 -17.26 1.90 15.30
N THR A 252 -17.39 2.60 16.42
CA THR A 252 -17.14 4.03 16.50
C THR A 252 -15.85 4.27 17.29
N LEU A 253 -14.90 4.93 16.65
CA LEU A 253 -13.60 5.28 17.20
C LEU A 253 -13.68 6.73 17.71
N PRO A 254 -13.49 6.98 19.01
CA PRO A 254 -13.57 8.32 19.57
C PRO A 254 -12.38 9.18 19.16
N GLY A 255 -12.55 10.51 19.21
CA GLY A 255 -11.46 11.49 19.06
C GLY A 255 -10.45 11.48 20.22
N PRO A 256 -9.40 12.31 20.13
CA PRO A 256 -9.19 13.31 19.08
C PRO A 256 -8.72 12.71 17.75
N LEU A 257 -9.31 13.17 16.64
CA LEU A 257 -8.98 12.68 15.30
C LEU A 257 -8.58 13.87 14.40
N GLN A 258 -7.31 14.01 14.09
CA GLN A 258 -6.84 15.01 13.12
C GLN A 258 -7.20 14.61 11.69
N LEU A 259 -7.27 13.30 11.45
CA LEU A 259 -7.69 12.75 10.18
C LEU A 259 -8.42 11.41 10.39
N ALA A 260 -9.35 11.13 9.50
CA ALA A 260 -10.03 9.85 9.40
C ALA A 260 -10.50 9.63 7.96
N GLY A 261 -10.45 8.41 7.45
CA GLY A 261 -10.87 8.15 6.09
C GLY A 261 -10.65 6.73 5.63
N MET A 262 -10.66 6.57 4.33
CA MET A 262 -10.43 5.29 3.65
C MET A 262 -9.32 5.45 2.60
N GLU A 263 -8.59 4.39 2.40
CA GLU A 263 -7.62 4.31 1.33
C GLU A 263 -7.68 2.95 0.61
N ASP A 264 -7.27 2.95 -0.63
CA ASP A 264 -6.87 1.75 -1.34
C ASP A 264 -5.35 1.73 -1.55
N LYS A 265 -4.87 0.88 -2.46
CA LYS A 265 -3.43 0.79 -2.75
C LYS A 265 -2.84 2.12 -3.22
N TYR A 266 -3.56 2.90 -4.04
CA TYR A 266 -3.04 4.06 -4.76
C TYR A 266 -3.75 5.38 -4.46
N PHE A 267 -4.92 5.34 -3.85
CA PHE A 267 -5.75 6.53 -3.61
C PHE A 267 -6.18 6.62 -2.15
N ALA A 268 -6.44 7.84 -1.69
CA ALA A 268 -6.92 8.11 -0.36
C ALA A 268 -8.08 9.11 -0.38
N GLY A 269 -9.12 8.82 0.41
CA GLY A 269 -10.27 9.68 0.69
C GLY A 269 -10.30 9.98 2.18
N ILE A 270 -9.83 11.17 2.57
CA ILE A 270 -9.56 11.53 3.97
C ILE A 270 -10.44 12.71 4.37
N PHE A 271 -11.07 12.59 5.53
CA PHE A 271 -11.71 13.68 6.26
C PHE A 271 -10.71 14.30 7.21
N LEU A 272 -10.57 15.61 7.17
CA LEU A 272 -9.76 16.45 8.07
C LEU A 272 -10.71 17.36 8.83
N PRO A 273 -11.20 16.97 10.01
CA PRO A 273 -12.11 17.80 10.81
C PRO A 273 -11.40 19.06 11.30
N ASP A 274 -12.10 20.19 11.26
CA ASP A 274 -11.58 21.45 11.80
C ASP A 274 -11.48 21.40 13.34
N ASN A 275 -12.32 20.58 14.01
CA ASN A 275 -12.35 20.36 15.46
C ASN A 275 -12.13 18.86 15.81
N PRO A 276 -10.87 18.38 15.92
CA PRO A 276 -10.55 16.96 16.14
C PRO A 276 -11.16 16.34 17.40
N ASP A 277 -11.38 17.14 18.46
CA ASP A 277 -11.91 16.66 19.75
C ASP A 277 -13.43 16.48 19.75
N GLN A 278 -14.13 17.03 18.75
CA GLN A 278 -15.59 17.03 18.67
C GLN A 278 -16.13 16.01 17.67
N VAL A 279 -15.28 15.16 17.16
CA VAL A 279 -15.64 14.15 16.16
C VAL A 279 -15.27 12.74 16.60
N ALA A 280 -15.99 11.77 16.06
CA ALA A 280 -15.63 10.37 16.11
C ALA A 280 -15.62 9.80 14.68
N PHE A 281 -14.99 8.67 14.50
CA PHE A 281 -14.94 7.98 13.21
C PHE A 281 -15.69 6.66 13.30
N ARG A 282 -16.74 6.52 12.50
CA ARG A 282 -17.55 5.31 12.42
C ARG A 282 -17.10 4.45 11.26
N LEU A 283 -16.89 3.18 11.55
CA LEU A 283 -16.58 2.15 10.58
C LEU A 283 -17.67 1.08 10.62
N ALA A 284 -18.16 0.72 9.45
CA ALA A 284 -19.09 -0.39 9.30
C ALA A 284 -18.75 -1.15 8.01
N ARG A 285 -19.27 -2.36 7.91
CA ARG A 285 -19.12 -3.22 6.74
C ARG A 285 -20.48 -3.79 6.39
N GLN A 286 -20.90 -3.59 5.17
CA GLN A 286 -22.21 -4.06 4.72
C GLN A 286 -22.07 -5.03 3.55
N GLU A 287 -22.88 -6.07 3.50
CA GLU A 287 -22.94 -6.98 2.37
C GLU A 287 -23.56 -6.28 1.17
N TRP A 288 -22.87 -6.35 0.06
CA TRP A 288 -23.35 -5.89 -1.22
C TRP A 288 -22.75 -6.77 -2.31
N SER A 289 -23.54 -7.12 -3.31
CA SER A 289 -23.08 -7.93 -4.44
C SER A 289 -23.58 -7.32 -5.73
N PRO A 290 -22.68 -7.13 -6.70
CA PRO A 290 -23.11 -6.85 -8.07
C PRO A 290 -24.00 -7.99 -8.59
N PRO A 291 -24.93 -7.71 -9.51
CA PRO A 291 -25.89 -8.70 -10.02
C PRO A 291 -25.27 -9.97 -10.63
N ASN A 292 -24.01 -9.91 -11.05
CA ASN A 292 -23.32 -10.98 -11.81
C ASN A 292 -22.26 -11.75 -11.00
N TRP A 293 -22.25 -11.61 -9.66
CA TRP A 293 -21.21 -12.23 -8.83
C TRP A 293 -21.71 -13.49 -8.12
N THR A 294 -20.81 -14.49 -8.00
CA THR A 294 -21.10 -15.72 -7.27
C THR A 294 -21.07 -15.49 -5.75
N GLU A 295 -21.85 -16.27 -4.97
CA GLU A 295 -21.97 -16.11 -3.51
C GLU A 295 -20.65 -16.15 -2.73
N LYS A 296 -19.60 -16.79 -3.27
CA LYS A 296 -18.28 -16.89 -2.62
C LYS A 296 -17.44 -15.61 -2.67
N GLU A 297 -17.81 -14.66 -3.52
CA GLU A 297 -17.02 -13.48 -3.84
C GLU A 297 -17.74 -12.17 -3.54
N LYS A 298 -18.72 -12.17 -2.63
CA LYS A 298 -19.51 -10.97 -2.29
C LYS A 298 -18.58 -9.87 -1.74
N PRO A 299 -18.38 -8.77 -2.46
CA PRO A 299 -17.65 -7.64 -1.92
C PRO A 299 -18.45 -7.03 -0.78
N ARG A 300 -17.76 -6.70 0.29
CA ARG A 300 -18.35 -6.04 1.46
C ARG A 300 -17.72 -4.66 1.58
N PRO A 301 -18.29 -3.63 0.94
CA PRO A 301 -17.71 -2.31 0.99
C PRO A 301 -17.56 -1.82 2.41
N LEU A 302 -16.43 -1.17 2.68
CA LEU A 302 -16.18 -0.46 3.92
C LEU A 302 -16.98 0.83 3.91
N ILE A 303 -17.77 1.05 4.94
CA ILE A 303 -18.52 2.27 5.19
C ILE A 303 -17.73 3.09 6.19
N ALA A 304 -17.41 4.31 5.82
CA ALA A 304 -16.77 5.27 6.71
C ALA A 304 -17.71 6.45 7.00
N GLY A 305 -17.69 6.94 8.23
CA GLY A 305 -18.49 8.07 8.63
C GLY A 305 -17.78 8.98 9.62
N LEU A 306 -17.81 10.28 9.37
CA LEU A 306 -17.37 11.30 10.31
C LEU A 306 -18.57 11.71 11.19
N VAL A 307 -18.50 11.42 12.47
CA VAL A 307 -19.56 11.61 13.46
C VAL A 307 -19.33 12.92 14.19
N GLY A 308 -20.26 13.87 14.09
CA GLY A 308 -20.29 15.05 14.96
C GLY A 308 -20.81 14.65 16.35
N MET A 309 -19.99 14.81 17.38
CA MET A 309 -20.31 14.40 18.76
C MET A 309 -21.19 15.40 19.50
N GLN A 310 -21.28 16.62 18.99
CA GLN A 310 -22.02 17.74 19.63
C GLN A 310 -23.08 18.28 18.67
N PRO A 311 -24.13 18.95 19.18
CA PRO A 311 -25.12 19.66 18.38
C PRO A 311 -24.51 20.97 17.85
N ALA A 312 -23.63 20.87 16.88
CA ALA A 312 -22.88 21.96 16.25
C ALA A 312 -22.70 21.69 14.75
N PRO A 313 -22.34 22.70 13.96
CA PRO A 313 -21.90 22.50 12.59
C PRO A 313 -20.75 21.50 12.49
N LEU A 314 -20.80 20.62 11.48
CA LEU A 314 -19.72 19.70 11.20
C LEU A 314 -18.86 20.27 10.06
N ASP A 315 -17.77 20.92 10.45
CA ASP A 315 -16.81 21.55 9.52
C ASP A 315 -15.60 20.64 9.33
N PHE A 316 -15.27 20.33 8.07
CA PHE A 316 -14.13 19.49 7.73
C PHE A 316 -13.66 19.74 6.30
N ARG A 317 -12.47 19.26 5.99
CA ARG A 317 -11.96 19.18 4.62
C ARG A 317 -11.94 17.73 4.15
N MET A 318 -12.33 17.49 2.91
CA MET A 318 -12.16 16.21 2.25
C MET A 318 -10.95 16.30 1.31
N VAL A 319 -10.05 15.34 1.41
CA VAL A 319 -8.93 15.17 0.47
C VAL A 319 -9.15 13.86 -0.27
N VAL A 320 -9.51 13.94 -1.54
CA VAL A 320 -9.64 12.78 -2.42
C VAL A 320 -8.54 12.85 -3.46
N ALA A 321 -7.47 12.10 -3.21
CA ALA A 321 -6.20 12.30 -3.90
C ALA A 321 -5.46 10.99 -4.19
N PRO A 322 -4.55 11.00 -5.19
CA PRO A 322 -3.57 9.93 -5.34
C PRO A 322 -2.60 9.91 -4.15
N LYS A 323 -2.13 8.72 -3.78
CA LYS A 323 -1.11 8.52 -2.72
C LYS A 323 0.30 8.86 -3.24
N SER A 324 0.44 10.00 -3.90
CA SER A 324 1.72 10.58 -4.28
C SER A 324 2.30 11.39 -3.13
N LEU A 325 3.60 11.17 -2.82
CA LEU A 325 4.29 11.90 -1.75
C LEU A 325 4.20 13.41 -1.92
N GLU A 326 4.29 13.90 -3.16
CA GLU A 326 4.21 15.33 -3.44
C GLU A 326 2.82 15.90 -3.19
N VAL A 327 1.80 15.23 -3.72
CA VAL A 327 0.40 15.67 -3.60
C VAL A 327 -0.01 15.69 -2.12
N LEU A 328 0.30 14.61 -1.39
CA LEU A 328 -0.10 14.50 0.02
C LEU A 328 0.72 15.41 0.93
N LYS A 329 1.98 15.67 0.61
CA LYS A 329 2.81 16.63 1.36
C LYS A 329 2.36 18.08 1.18
N ALA A 330 1.75 18.41 0.04
CA ALA A 330 1.22 19.76 -0.22
C ALA A 330 -0.10 20.05 0.52
N VAL A 331 -0.77 19.04 1.06
CA VAL A 331 -1.97 19.21 1.89
C VAL A 331 -1.57 19.81 3.25
N SER A 332 -2.45 20.60 3.86
CA SER A 332 -2.24 21.14 5.20
C SER A 332 -3.31 20.59 6.17
N PRO A 333 -2.95 19.86 7.23
CA PRO A 333 -1.60 19.38 7.55
C PRO A 333 -1.10 18.35 6.52
N PRO A 334 0.23 18.17 6.40
CA PRO A 334 0.79 17.19 5.47
C PRO A 334 0.30 15.76 5.73
N LEU A 335 -0.05 15.05 4.67
CA LEU A 335 -0.59 13.68 4.71
C LEU A 335 0.36 12.63 4.12
N ASP A 336 1.65 12.96 3.95
CA ASP A 336 2.63 12.05 3.36
C ASP A 336 2.90 10.80 4.20
N SER A 337 2.54 10.82 5.49
CA SER A 337 2.55 9.65 6.38
C SER A 337 1.57 8.55 5.96
N ILE A 338 0.53 8.86 5.16
CA ILE A 338 -0.40 7.88 4.58
C ILE A 338 0.32 6.97 3.57
N VAL A 339 1.41 7.45 2.93
CA VAL A 339 2.22 6.64 2.03
C VAL A 339 3.11 5.72 2.85
N ASP A 340 2.63 4.52 3.14
CA ASP A 340 3.32 3.54 3.99
C ASP A 340 4.33 2.70 3.20
N PHE A 341 5.60 3.04 3.29
CA PHE A 341 6.71 2.22 2.79
C PHE A 341 7.05 1.03 3.71
N GLY A 342 6.32 0.87 4.80
CA GLY A 342 6.54 -0.17 5.80
C GLY A 342 7.85 -0.01 6.57
N TRP A 343 8.29 -1.09 7.21
CA TRP A 343 9.51 -1.10 8.04
C TRP A 343 10.79 -0.73 7.28
N PHE A 344 10.79 -0.95 5.96
CA PHE A 344 11.92 -0.59 5.09
C PHE A 344 11.86 0.85 4.54
N SER A 345 11.03 1.72 5.12
CA SER A 345 10.90 3.13 4.69
C SER A 345 12.23 3.88 4.68
N MET A 346 13.16 3.53 5.61
CA MET A 346 14.50 4.09 5.69
C MET A 346 15.35 3.80 4.42
N ILE A 347 15.02 2.74 3.66
CA ILE A 347 15.68 2.39 2.39
C ILE A 347 14.80 2.78 1.21
N ALA A 348 13.49 2.52 1.29
CA ALA A 348 12.56 2.76 0.18
C ALA A 348 12.41 4.25 -0.17
N LYS A 349 12.26 5.13 0.84
CA LYS A 349 12.17 6.59 0.61
C LYS A 349 13.43 7.17 -0.05
N PRO A 350 14.67 6.90 0.44
CA PRO A 350 15.88 7.33 -0.24
C PRO A 350 16.06 6.75 -1.66
N LEU A 351 15.51 5.60 -1.98
CA LEU A 351 15.55 5.04 -3.33
C LEU A 351 14.56 5.72 -4.27
N PHE A 352 13.43 6.20 -3.75
CA PHE A 352 12.43 6.90 -4.55
C PHE A 352 12.92 8.27 -5.04
N ILE A 353 13.69 8.98 -4.23
CA ILE A 353 14.20 10.32 -4.57
C ILE A 353 15.05 10.29 -5.85
N PRO A 354 16.13 9.48 -5.97
CA PRO A 354 16.91 9.42 -7.20
C PRO A 354 16.13 8.80 -8.36
N LEU A 355 15.20 7.86 -8.13
CA LEU A 355 14.34 7.34 -9.18
C LEU A 355 13.54 8.46 -9.84
N ARG A 356 12.90 9.28 -9.02
CA ARG A 356 12.12 10.43 -9.45
C ARG A 356 12.99 11.49 -10.13
N TYR A 357 14.16 11.79 -9.57
CA TYR A 357 15.12 12.73 -10.15
C TYR A 357 15.56 12.31 -11.56
N ILE A 358 15.85 11.00 -11.77
CA ILE A 358 16.20 10.47 -13.09
C ILE A 358 15.03 10.64 -14.05
N TYR A 359 13.80 10.36 -13.61
CA TYR A 359 12.61 10.54 -14.42
C TYR A 359 12.40 12.01 -14.83
N GLU A 360 12.49 12.93 -13.90
CA GLU A 360 12.17 14.34 -14.13
C GLU A 360 13.24 15.08 -14.96
N HIS A 361 14.52 14.70 -14.82
CA HIS A 361 15.63 15.47 -15.40
C HIS A 361 16.36 14.77 -16.55
N TRP A 362 16.35 13.43 -16.57
CA TRP A 362 17.15 12.69 -17.57
C TRP A 362 16.28 12.02 -18.62
N ILE A 363 15.28 11.26 -18.20
CA ILE A 363 14.49 10.45 -19.11
C ILE A 363 13.03 10.31 -18.63
N HIS A 364 12.10 10.92 -19.32
CA HIS A 364 10.69 10.97 -18.96
C HIS A 364 9.98 9.62 -19.19
N ASN A 365 10.60 8.53 -18.70
CA ASN A 365 10.09 7.17 -18.76
C ASN A 365 10.50 6.40 -17.50
N TRP A 366 9.53 5.94 -16.72
CA TRP A 366 9.77 5.28 -15.45
C TRP A 366 10.52 3.96 -15.58
N GLY A 367 10.27 3.18 -16.64
CA GLY A 367 11.00 1.92 -16.87
C GLY A 367 12.49 2.14 -17.11
N TRP A 368 12.85 3.14 -17.91
CA TRP A 368 14.26 3.51 -18.09
C TRP A 368 14.86 4.13 -16.84
N ALA A 369 14.08 4.87 -16.04
CA ALA A 369 14.55 5.37 -14.75
C ALA A 369 14.88 4.21 -13.78
N ILE A 370 14.06 3.15 -13.75
CA ILE A 370 14.35 1.91 -13.00
C ILE A 370 15.65 1.26 -13.51
N VAL A 371 15.83 1.15 -14.82
CA VAL A 371 17.05 0.57 -15.42
C VAL A 371 18.30 1.36 -14.99
N ILE A 372 18.29 2.69 -15.15
CA ILE A 372 19.43 3.56 -14.79
C ILE A 372 19.73 3.46 -13.30
N LEU A 373 18.72 3.60 -12.44
CA LEU A 373 18.90 3.49 -10.98
C LEU A 373 19.48 2.13 -10.60
N THR A 374 19.01 1.05 -11.24
CA THR A 374 19.51 -0.31 -10.99
C THR A 374 20.98 -0.45 -11.38
N ILE A 375 21.40 0.13 -12.51
CA ILE A 375 22.80 0.16 -12.94
C ILE A 375 23.66 0.92 -11.92
N LEU A 376 23.20 2.08 -11.45
CA LEU A 376 23.92 2.88 -10.46
C LEU A 376 24.09 2.13 -9.13
N ILE A 377 23.03 1.50 -8.62
CA ILE A 377 23.08 0.71 -7.38
C ILE A 377 24.04 -0.47 -7.52
N ASN A 378 23.93 -1.27 -8.60
CA ASN A 378 24.82 -2.40 -8.83
C ASN A 378 26.29 -1.97 -9.01
N SER A 379 26.54 -0.80 -9.62
CA SER A 379 27.88 -0.24 -9.76
C SER A 379 28.45 0.22 -8.41
N ALA A 380 27.64 0.86 -7.58
CA ALA A 380 28.04 1.26 -6.22
C ALA A 380 28.36 0.05 -5.34
N MET A 381 27.64 -1.09 -5.53
CA MET A 381 27.87 -2.33 -4.79
C MET A 381 29.03 -3.18 -5.35
N LEU A 382 29.61 -2.83 -6.50
CA LEU A 382 30.66 -3.61 -7.15
C LEU A 382 31.88 -3.89 -6.24
N PRO A 383 32.46 -2.91 -5.48
CA PRO A 383 33.63 -3.17 -4.63
C PRO A 383 33.35 -4.23 -3.55
N LEU A 384 32.13 -4.24 -2.99
CA LEU A 384 31.73 -5.24 -2.01
C LEU A 384 31.59 -6.62 -2.67
N ARG A 385 31.01 -6.66 -3.87
CA ARG A 385 30.86 -7.88 -4.65
C ARG A 385 32.22 -8.49 -5.02
N LEU A 386 33.20 -7.66 -5.39
CA LEU A 386 34.57 -8.11 -5.69
C LEU A 386 35.21 -8.81 -4.47
N LYS A 387 35.07 -8.24 -3.26
CA LYS A 387 35.56 -8.88 -2.04
C LYS A 387 34.94 -10.25 -1.79
N SER A 388 33.64 -10.38 -1.99
CA SER A 388 32.95 -11.66 -1.81
C SER A 388 33.30 -12.70 -2.88
N LEU A 389 33.43 -12.30 -4.14
CA LEU A 389 33.88 -13.19 -5.21
C LEU A 389 35.30 -13.71 -4.93
N LYS A 390 36.17 -12.86 -4.41
CA LYS A 390 37.51 -13.28 -3.99
C LYS A 390 37.45 -14.34 -2.89
N SER A 391 36.59 -14.14 -1.88
CA SER A 391 36.35 -15.16 -0.84
C SER A 391 35.78 -16.47 -1.41
N ALA A 392 34.84 -16.39 -2.38
CA ALA A 392 34.30 -17.58 -3.04
C ALA A 392 35.36 -18.34 -3.88
N GLN A 393 36.27 -17.62 -4.54
CA GLN A 393 37.39 -18.22 -5.25
C GLN A 393 38.38 -18.93 -4.29
N GLU A 394 38.65 -18.34 -3.13
CA GLU A 394 39.49 -18.97 -2.09
C GLU A 394 38.85 -20.27 -1.56
N MET A 395 37.53 -20.28 -1.37
CA MET A 395 36.81 -21.52 -1.03
C MET A 395 36.92 -22.60 -2.12
N GLN A 396 36.90 -22.21 -3.40
CA GLN A 396 37.05 -23.15 -4.50
C GLN A 396 38.45 -23.80 -4.54
N LYS A 397 39.52 -23.13 -4.10
CA LYS A 397 40.86 -23.70 -4.02
C LYS A 397 40.91 -24.92 -3.11
N VAL A 398 40.20 -24.89 -2.00
CA VAL A 398 40.15 -25.99 -1.03
C VAL A 398 39.05 -27.01 -1.29
N ALA A 399 38.21 -26.77 -2.32
CA ALA A 399 37.10 -27.64 -2.69
C ALA A 399 37.53 -29.14 -2.90
N PRO A 400 38.65 -29.49 -3.57
CA PRO A 400 39.05 -30.87 -3.70
C PRO A 400 39.43 -31.54 -2.38
N ILE A 401 40.01 -30.79 -1.42
CA ILE A 401 40.32 -31.27 -0.06
C ILE A 401 39.02 -31.58 0.68
N ILE A 402 38.06 -30.64 0.63
CA ILE A 402 36.77 -30.81 1.29
C ILE A 402 36.00 -31.99 0.69
N LYS A 403 36.03 -32.16 -0.64
CA LYS A 403 35.42 -33.31 -1.31
C LYS A 403 36.03 -34.62 -0.82
N GLY A 404 37.35 -34.70 -0.68
CA GLY A 404 38.03 -35.88 -0.10
C GLY A 404 37.53 -36.19 1.31
N ILE A 405 37.31 -35.18 2.15
CA ILE A 405 36.76 -35.38 3.49
C ILE A 405 35.30 -35.87 3.39
N GLN A 406 34.48 -35.27 2.53
CA GLN A 406 33.07 -35.68 2.32
C GLN A 406 32.94 -37.11 1.83
N ASP A 407 33.79 -37.52 0.87
CA ASP A 407 33.80 -38.87 0.32
C ASP A 407 34.18 -39.92 1.38
N LYS A 408 35.09 -39.61 2.31
CA LYS A 408 35.45 -40.45 3.48
C LYS A 408 34.23 -40.71 4.38
N TYR A 409 33.30 -39.80 4.48
CA TYR A 409 32.10 -39.89 5.33
C TYR A 409 30.80 -40.17 4.54
N LYS A 410 30.88 -40.54 3.27
CA LYS A 410 29.72 -40.70 2.35
C LYS A 410 28.72 -41.77 2.80
N SER A 411 29.19 -42.85 3.45
CA SER A 411 28.36 -43.96 3.94
C SER A 411 27.72 -43.69 5.31
N VAL A 412 28.03 -42.55 5.92
CA VAL A 412 27.55 -42.20 7.26
C VAL A 412 26.18 -41.56 7.22
N LYS A 413 25.21 -42.07 8.02
CA LYS A 413 23.83 -41.53 8.09
C LYS A 413 23.83 -40.10 8.66
N LEU A 414 22.82 -39.31 8.33
CA LEU A 414 22.70 -37.90 8.73
C LEU A 414 22.76 -37.67 10.25
N ASN A 415 22.24 -38.60 11.05
CA ASN A 415 22.17 -38.49 12.52
C ASN A 415 23.35 -39.17 13.23
N ASP A 416 24.39 -39.57 12.51
CA ASP A 416 25.57 -40.24 13.10
C ASP A 416 26.56 -39.20 13.64
N PRO A 417 27.11 -39.38 14.89
CA PRO A 417 28.11 -38.48 15.46
C PRO A 417 29.37 -38.26 14.60
N ARG A 418 29.65 -39.20 13.67
CA ARG A 418 30.75 -39.06 12.73
C ARG A 418 30.55 -37.92 11.72
N LYS A 419 29.30 -37.47 11.48
CA LYS A 419 29.02 -36.28 10.65
C LYS A 419 29.54 -35.00 11.34
N GLN A 420 29.48 -34.92 12.65
CA GLN A 420 30.04 -33.80 13.37
C GLN A 420 31.57 -33.73 13.20
N LYS A 421 32.27 -34.88 13.27
CA LYS A 421 33.71 -34.93 13.01
C LYS A 421 34.06 -34.49 11.58
N MET A 422 33.26 -34.91 10.59
CA MET A 422 33.43 -34.43 9.22
C MET A 422 33.34 -32.91 9.14
N ASN A 423 32.36 -32.32 9.80
CA ASN A 423 32.17 -30.88 9.80
C ASN A 423 33.31 -30.14 10.54
N GLU A 424 33.83 -30.72 11.61
CA GLU A 424 35.02 -30.19 12.31
C GLU A 424 36.27 -30.25 11.42
N GLU A 425 36.49 -31.38 10.70
CA GLU A 425 37.59 -31.50 9.72
C GLU A 425 37.47 -30.44 8.62
N ILE A 426 36.25 -30.18 8.09
CA ILE A 426 36.00 -29.16 7.07
C ILE A 426 36.27 -27.76 7.60
N MET A 427 35.79 -27.45 8.83
CA MET A 427 36.04 -26.14 9.45
C MET A 427 37.51 -25.90 9.75
N LYS A 428 38.24 -26.96 10.10
CA LYS A 428 39.68 -26.92 10.30
C LYS A 428 40.42 -26.57 9.04
N VAL A 429 40.03 -27.18 7.90
CA VAL A 429 40.59 -26.84 6.57
C VAL A 429 40.35 -25.37 6.23
N TYR A 430 39.15 -24.84 6.48
CA TYR A 430 38.88 -23.42 6.23
C TYR A 430 39.72 -22.51 7.13
N SER A 431 39.86 -22.85 8.42
CA SER A 431 40.67 -22.11 9.38
C SER A 431 42.17 -22.13 9.04
N GLU A 432 42.73 -23.29 8.67
CA GLU A 432 44.13 -23.44 8.26
C GLU A 432 44.50 -22.63 7.01
N HIS A 433 43.51 -22.40 6.12
CA HIS A 433 43.71 -21.62 4.92
C HIS A 433 43.25 -20.16 5.06
N GLY A 434 42.85 -19.72 6.26
CA GLY A 434 42.37 -18.35 6.50
C GLY A 434 41.06 -17.99 5.79
N ILE A 435 40.26 -18.98 5.41
CA ILE A 435 39.03 -18.81 4.63
C ILE A 435 37.83 -18.63 5.56
N ASN A 436 37.11 -17.54 5.38
CA ASN A 436 35.84 -17.33 6.07
C ASN A 436 34.68 -17.83 5.21
N PRO A 437 33.99 -18.94 5.56
CA PRO A 437 32.88 -19.49 4.79
C PRO A 437 31.67 -18.55 4.71
N LEU A 438 31.51 -17.61 5.65
CA LEU A 438 30.45 -16.61 5.63
C LEU A 438 30.75 -15.46 4.64
N GLY A 439 32.01 -15.27 4.21
CA GLY A 439 32.41 -14.18 3.34
C GLY A 439 31.72 -14.21 1.97
N SER A 440 31.40 -15.39 1.47
CA SER A 440 30.72 -15.58 0.16
C SER A 440 29.23 -15.24 0.19
N CYS A 441 28.55 -15.31 1.35
CA CYS A 441 27.11 -15.01 1.46
C CYS A 441 26.82 -13.57 1.91
N VAL A 442 27.83 -12.79 2.35
CA VAL A 442 27.66 -11.39 2.79
C VAL A 442 26.96 -10.51 1.76
N PRO A 443 27.26 -10.56 0.44
CA PRO A 443 26.54 -9.75 -0.54
C PRO A 443 25.06 -10.10 -0.61
N MET A 444 24.71 -11.38 -0.54
CA MET A 444 23.31 -11.80 -0.57
C MET A 444 22.54 -11.23 0.64
N LEU A 445 23.13 -11.30 1.83
CA LEU A 445 22.53 -10.73 3.03
C LEU A 445 22.38 -9.21 2.97
N LEU A 446 23.38 -8.52 2.40
CA LEU A 446 23.30 -7.06 2.22
C LEU A 446 22.34 -6.67 1.10
N GLN A 447 22.20 -7.48 0.06
CA GLN A 447 21.28 -7.27 -1.06
C GLN A 447 19.81 -7.35 -0.63
N MET A 448 19.47 -8.18 0.37
CA MET A 448 18.08 -8.42 0.81
C MET A 448 17.36 -7.14 1.27
N PRO A 449 17.92 -6.29 2.15
CA PRO A 449 17.28 -5.03 2.53
C PRO A 449 17.05 -4.09 1.34
N PHE A 450 18.00 -4.04 0.39
CA PHE A 450 17.84 -3.22 -0.83
C PHE A 450 16.75 -3.79 -1.73
N LEU A 451 16.70 -5.11 -1.90
CA LEU A 451 15.66 -5.78 -2.68
C LEU A 451 14.28 -5.50 -2.11
N ILE A 452 14.13 -5.65 -0.79
CA ILE A 452 12.85 -5.42 -0.11
C ILE A 452 12.47 -3.93 -0.16
N GLY A 453 13.44 -3.04 0.09
CA GLY A 453 13.21 -1.59 -0.01
C GLY A 453 12.80 -1.16 -1.41
N PHE A 454 13.45 -1.72 -2.43
CA PHE A 454 13.12 -1.45 -3.83
C PHE A 454 11.73 -1.99 -4.20
N TYR A 455 11.42 -3.23 -3.77
CA TYR A 455 10.08 -3.81 -3.93
C TYR A 455 9.01 -2.91 -3.29
N ARG A 456 9.20 -2.51 -2.04
CA ARG A 456 8.21 -1.65 -1.35
C ARG A 456 8.08 -0.29 -2.02
N MET A 457 9.18 0.29 -2.48
CA MET A 457 9.17 1.54 -3.23
C MET A 457 8.31 1.42 -4.50
N LEU A 458 8.52 0.38 -5.31
CA LEU A 458 7.78 0.17 -6.54
C LEU A 458 6.31 -0.22 -6.29
N ASP A 459 6.04 -0.97 -5.22
CA ASP A 459 4.69 -1.41 -4.87
C ASP A 459 3.77 -0.26 -4.46
N VAL A 460 4.34 0.75 -3.79
CA VAL A 460 3.59 1.91 -3.26
C VAL A 460 3.53 3.07 -4.26
N ALA A 461 4.50 3.17 -5.18
CA ALA A 461 4.61 4.30 -6.11
C ALA A 461 3.44 4.32 -7.12
N ILE A 462 2.53 5.27 -6.93
CA ILE A 462 1.39 5.48 -7.86
C ILE A 462 1.88 5.93 -9.24
N GLU A 463 3.05 6.55 -9.31
CA GLU A 463 3.67 7.03 -10.53
C GLU A 463 3.98 5.91 -11.54
N LEU A 464 4.04 4.66 -11.07
CA LEU A 464 4.27 3.49 -11.91
C LEU A 464 2.98 2.89 -12.47
N ARG A 465 1.82 3.30 -11.94
CA ARG A 465 0.52 2.83 -12.42
C ARG A 465 0.25 3.36 -13.82
N HIS A 466 -0.08 2.45 -14.76
CA HIS A 466 -0.22 2.73 -16.20
C HIS A 466 1.01 3.44 -16.81
N ALA A 467 2.20 3.33 -16.16
CA ALA A 467 3.43 3.83 -16.72
C ALA A 467 3.97 2.85 -17.77
N HIS A 468 3.95 3.28 -19.01
CA HIS A 468 4.49 2.51 -20.13
C HIS A 468 6.03 2.52 -20.11
N TRP A 469 6.65 1.35 -20.37
CA TRP A 469 8.10 1.28 -20.59
C TRP A 469 8.43 1.16 -22.09
N ILE A 470 8.39 -0.04 -22.65
CA ILE A 470 8.62 -0.32 -24.08
C ILE A 470 7.73 -1.48 -24.54
N LEU A 471 7.43 -1.51 -25.83
CA LEU A 471 6.70 -2.60 -26.51
C LEU A 471 5.40 -2.97 -25.78
N TRP A 472 5.32 -4.19 -25.25
CA TRP A 472 4.13 -4.74 -24.59
C TRP A 472 4.00 -4.36 -23.11
N VAL A 473 5.02 -3.76 -22.50
CA VAL A 473 4.98 -3.35 -21.09
C VAL A 473 4.30 -2.00 -20.99
N THR A 474 2.98 -2.02 -20.86
CA THR A 474 2.12 -0.82 -20.82
C THR A 474 1.87 -0.32 -19.40
N ASP A 475 2.09 -1.18 -18.40
CA ASP A 475 1.91 -0.85 -16.98
C ASP A 475 3.01 -1.48 -16.13
N LEU A 476 3.87 -0.64 -15.53
CA LEU A 476 4.94 -1.09 -14.64
C LEU A 476 4.46 -1.55 -13.27
N SER A 477 3.23 -1.22 -12.88
CA SER A 477 2.61 -1.64 -11.61
C SER A 477 1.85 -2.96 -11.71
N ALA A 478 1.56 -3.42 -12.92
CA ALA A 478 0.86 -4.67 -13.21
C ALA A 478 1.82 -5.82 -13.55
N PRO A 479 1.40 -7.09 -13.42
CA PRO A 479 2.19 -8.23 -13.88
C PRO A 479 2.44 -8.18 -15.39
N ASP A 480 3.65 -8.57 -15.80
CA ASP A 480 4.06 -8.64 -17.22
C ASP A 480 3.23 -9.67 -18.00
N ARG A 481 2.56 -9.22 -19.06
CA ARG A 481 1.78 -10.11 -19.94
C ARG A 481 1.76 -9.60 -21.39
N LEU A 482 2.47 -10.28 -22.26
CA LEU A 482 2.29 -10.14 -23.70
C LEU A 482 1.12 -11.04 -24.14
N VAL A 483 0.00 -10.45 -24.53
CA VAL A 483 -1.15 -11.24 -24.99
C VAL A 483 -0.96 -11.65 -26.45
N VAL A 484 -0.84 -12.96 -26.69
CA VAL A 484 -0.75 -13.56 -28.04
C VAL A 484 -1.85 -14.60 -28.15
N ALA A 485 -2.74 -14.44 -29.11
CA ALA A 485 -3.89 -15.34 -29.33
C ALA A 485 -4.73 -15.60 -28.06
N GLY A 486 -4.92 -14.57 -27.23
CA GLY A 486 -5.69 -14.67 -25.97
C GLY A 486 -4.92 -15.28 -24.78
N VAL A 487 -3.65 -15.67 -24.97
CA VAL A 487 -2.80 -16.21 -23.89
C VAL A 487 -1.81 -15.14 -23.43
N GLY A 488 -1.79 -14.84 -22.13
CA GLY A 488 -0.84 -13.90 -21.54
C GLY A 488 0.52 -14.56 -21.26
N ILE A 489 1.54 -14.20 -22.01
CA ILE A 489 2.91 -14.72 -21.90
C ILE A 489 3.74 -13.77 -21.03
N PRO A 490 4.36 -14.22 -19.92
CA PRO A 490 5.18 -13.40 -19.04
C PRO A 490 6.62 -13.24 -19.58
N VAL A 491 6.79 -12.44 -20.62
CA VAL A 491 8.06 -12.37 -21.40
C VAL A 491 9.21 -11.84 -20.54
N LEU A 492 8.99 -10.78 -19.73
CA LEU A 492 10.02 -10.27 -18.83
C LEU A 492 10.45 -11.30 -17.79
N VAL A 493 9.51 -12.09 -17.26
CA VAL A 493 9.82 -13.16 -16.30
C VAL A 493 10.67 -14.25 -16.94
N ILE A 494 10.36 -14.61 -18.19
CA ILE A 494 11.16 -15.58 -18.95
C ILE A 494 12.57 -15.04 -19.17
N LEU A 495 12.71 -13.80 -19.65
CA LEU A 495 14.02 -13.15 -19.86
C LEU A 495 14.81 -13.05 -18.56
N MET A 496 14.15 -12.65 -17.46
CA MET A 496 14.74 -12.59 -16.12
C MET A 496 15.25 -13.98 -15.68
N THR A 497 14.47 -15.03 -15.90
CA THR A 497 14.84 -16.41 -15.54
C THR A 497 16.07 -16.86 -16.29
N VAL A 498 16.09 -16.63 -17.60
CA VAL A 498 17.23 -16.95 -18.47
C VAL A 498 18.48 -16.17 -18.05
N ALA A 499 18.35 -14.86 -17.84
CA ALA A 499 19.47 -14.01 -17.38
C ALA A 499 20.01 -14.49 -16.02
N THR A 500 19.12 -14.77 -15.07
CA THR A 500 19.50 -15.25 -13.73
C THR A 500 20.22 -16.61 -13.82
N PHE A 501 19.75 -17.51 -14.67
CA PHE A 501 20.41 -18.81 -14.91
C PHE A 501 21.83 -18.61 -15.47
N PHE A 502 22.00 -17.76 -16.48
CA PHE A 502 23.34 -17.47 -17.04
C PHE A 502 24.25 -16.81 -16.00
N MET A 503 23.76 -15.83 -15.26
CA MET A 503 24.50 -15.16 -14.19
C MET A 503 24.98 -16.18 -13.15
N GLN A 504 24.10 -17.10 -12.74
CA GLN A 504 24.43 -18.14 -11.76
C GLN A 504 25.47 -19.12 -12.28
N LYS A 505 25.39 -19.51 -13.56
CA LYS A 505 26.36 -20.39 -14.21
C LYS A 505 27.76 -19.76 -14.32
N MET A 506 27.83 -18.44 -14.49
CA MET A 506 29.09 -17.70 -14.59
C MET A 506 29.73 -17.41 -13.22
N THR A 507 28.95 -17.42 -12.15
CA THR A 507 29.42 -17.09 -10.80
C THR A 507 30.06 -18.33 -10.17
N PRO A 508 31.27 -18.22 -9.57
CA PRO A 508 31.91 -19.32 -8.87
C PRO A 508 31.05 -19.82 -7.70
N MET A 509 30.71 -21.10 -7.69
CA MET A 509 29.95 -21.67 -6.57
C MET A 509 30.91 -22.00 -5.41
N ALA A 510 30.59 -21.49 -4.22
CA ALA A 510 31.34 -21.77 -3.00
C ALA A 510 31.05 -23.16 -2.39
N THR A 511 29.99 -23.83 -2.84
CA THR A 511 29.57 -25.13 -2.30
C THR A 511 30.14 -26.30 -3.08
N VAL A 512 30.59 -27.31 -2.37
CA VAL A 512 31.17 -28.56 -2.88
C VAL A 512 30.11 -29.68 -2.94
N ASP A 513 28.99 -29.54 -2.20
CA ASP A 513 27.94 -30.55 -2.15
C ASP A 513 27.11 -30.55 -3.46
N PRO A 514 27.06 -31.68 -4.19
CA PRO A 514 26.32 -31.78 -5.43
C PRO A 514 24.80 -31.57 -5.28
N SER A 515 24.23 -31.92 -4.13
CA SER A 515 22.81 -31.72 -3.87
C SER A 515 22.47 -30.25 -3.74
N GLN A 516 23.31 -29.50 -3.03
CA GLN A 516 23.20 -28.06 -2.86
C GLN A 516 23.42 -27.32 -4.18
N GLN A 517 24.36 -27.78 -5.01
CA GLN A 517 24.56 -27.21 -6.37
C GLN A 517 23.32 -27.39 -7.26
N ARG A 518 22.70 -28.59 -7.24
CA ARG A 518 21.44 -28.83 -7.99
C ARG A 518 20.30 -27.95 -7.49
N MET A 519 20.15 -27.82 -6.17
CA MET A 519 19.15 -26.95 -5.57
C MET A 519 19.36 -25.49 -6.00
N MET A 520 20.59 -25.00 -5.96
CA MET A 520 20.91 -23.64 -6.42
C MET A 520 20.58 -23.46 -7.91
N MET A 521 20.89 -24.44 -8.78
CA MET A 521 20.57 -24.36 -10.20
C MET A 521 19.07 -24.34 -10.50
N MET A 522 18.22 -24.82 -9.59
CA MET A 522 16.76 -24.77 -9.71
C MET A 522 16.16 -23.43 -9.21
N MET A 523 16.94 -22.62 -8.47
CA MET A 523 16.47 -21.34 -7.92
C MET A 523 15.89 -20.36 -8.95
N PRO A 524 16.44 -20.20 -10.17
CA PRO A 524 15.85 -19.34 -11.19
C PRO A 524 14.41 -19.71 -11.55
N LEU A 525 14.07 -21.01 -11.57
CA LEU A 525 12.70 -21.48 -11.82
C LEU A 525 11.78 -21.15 -10.64
N PHE A 526 12.29 -21.26 -9.42
CA PHE A 526 11.54 -20.83 -8.22
C PHE A 526 11.27 -19.32 -8.26
N TYR A 527 12.25 -18.52 -8.67
CA TYR A 527 12.05 -17.08 -8.85
C TYR A 527 11.03 -16.80 -9.96
N ALA A 528 11.03 -17.52 -11.07
CA ALA A 528 10.03 -17.36 -12.13
C ALA A 528 8.61 -17.56 -11.59
N PHE A 529 8.39 -18.61 -10.80
CA PHE A 529 7.10 -18.87 -10.15
C PHE A 529 6.70 -17.75 -9.17
N LEU A 530 7.65 -17.23 -8.37
CA LEU A 530 7.40 -16.16 -7.43
C LEU A 530 7.07 -14.84 -8.15
N PHE A 531 7.83 -14.49 -9.20
CA PHE A 531 7.73 -13.22 -9.92
C PHE A 531 6.60 -13.18 -10.96
N TYR A 532 5.99 -14.33 -11.29
CA TYR A 532 4.89 -14.41 -12.27
C TYR A 532 3.71 -13.46 -11.96
N ARG A 533 3.44 -13.20 -10.69
CA ARG A 533 2.34 -12.32 -10.22
C ARG A 533 2.81 -10.95 -9.74
N LEU A 534 4.10 -10.69 -9.76
CA LEU A 534 4.64 -9.41 -9.32
C LEU A 534 4.58 -8.37 -10.44
N ALA A 535 4.57 -7.10 -10.03
CA ALA A 535 4.61 -5.95 -10.94
C ALA A 535 5.80 -6.01 -11.91
N SER A 536 5.56 -5.68 -13.18
CA SER A 536 6.58 -5.73 -14.25
C SER A 536 7.79 -4.84 -13.96
N GLY A 537 7.61 -3.71 -13.25
CA GLY A 537 8.71 -2.86 -12.78
C GLY A 537 9.68 -3.61 -11.86
N MET A 538 9.19 -4.52 -11.01
CA MET A 538 10.05 -5.34 -10.15
C MET A 538 10.79 -6.41 -10.94
N VAL A 539 10.13 -7.03 -11.91
CA VAL A 539 10.75 -8.00 -12.83
C VAL A 539 11.84 -7.32 -13.65
N LEU A 540 11.57 -6.09 -14.12
CA LEU A 540 12.52 -5.24 -14.86
C LEU A 540 13.77 -4.92 -14.03
N TYR A 541 13.58 -4.53 -12.76
CA TYR A 541 14.68 -4.33 -11.81
C TYR A 541 15.56 -5.58 -11.71
N TRP A 542 14.94 -6.76 -11.50
CA TRP A 542 15.68 -8.01 -11.34
C TRP A 542 16.39 -8.43 -12.63
N LEU A 543 15.72 -8.34 -13.77
CA LEU A 543 16.31 -8.57 -15.08
C LEU A 543 17.53 -7.69 -15.31
N THR A 544 17.37 -6.37 -15.13
CA THR A 544 18.45 -5.40 -15.28
C THR A 544 19.62 -5.70 -14.34
N SER A 545 19.33 -5.99 -13.07
CA SER A 545 20.34 -6.36 -12.09
C SER A 545 21.11 -7.62 -12.53
N SER A 546 20.42 -8.66 -13.04
CA SER A 546 21.05 -9.88 -13.55
C SER A 546 21.94 -9.60 -14.76
N LEU A 547 21.47 -8.78 -15.70
CA LEU A 547 22.26 -8.39 -16.89
C LEU A 547 23.53 -7.60 -16.51
N VAL A 548 23.41 -6.62 -15.61
CA VAL A 548 24.56 -5.87 -15.10
C VAL A 548 25.55 -6.80 -14.41
N GLN A 549 25.04 -7.75 -13.62
CA GLN A 549 25.87 -8.72 -12.93
C GLN A 549 26.55 -9.70 -13.89
N ILE A 550 25.93 -10.09 -15.00
CA ILE A 550 26.57 -10.88 -16.06
C ILE A 550 27.75 -10.12 -16.67
N VAL A 551 27.51 -8.85 -17.02
CA VAL A 551 28.58 -7.99 -17.58
C VAL A 551 29.73 -7.84 -16.58
N GLN A 552 29.45 -7.51 -15.34
CA GLN A 552 30.45 -7.41 -14.28
C GLN A 552 31.21 -8.72 -14.10
N GLN A 553 30.51 -9.87 -14.06
CA GLN A 553 31.12 -11.18 -13.88
C GLN A 553 32.02 -11.57 -15.06
N TYR A 554 31.63 -11.21 -16.29
CA TYR A 554 32.46 -11.42 -17.48
C TYR A 554 33.80 -10.70 -17.36
N PHE A 555 33.78 -9.40 -16.99
CA PHE A 555 35.01 -8.63 -16.79
C PHE A 555 35.85 -9.18 -15.62
N ILE A 556 35.22 -9.58 -14.53
CA ILE A 556 35.91 -10.15 -13.38
C ILE A 556 36.59 -11.47 -13.76
N ASN A 557 35.88 -12.37 -14.41
CA ASN A 557 36.45 -13.67 -14.83
C ASN A 557 37.63 -13.50 -15.82
N ARG A 558 37.61 -12.43 -16.62
CA ARG A 558 38.71 -12.10 -17.55
C ARG A 558 39.95 -11.57 -16.83
N HIS A 559 39.78 -10.73 -15.81
CA HIS A 559 40.91 -10.07 -15.09
C HIS A 559 41.34 -10.84 -13.84
N MET A 560 40.48 -11.64 -13.28
CA MET A 560 40.71 -12.48 -12.10
C MET A 560 40.26 -13.91 -12.40
N PRO A 561 41.04 -14.66 -13.23
CA PRO A 561 40.65 -16.04 -13.58
C PRO A 561 40.59 -16.90 -12.32
N PRO A 562 39.72 -17.91 -12.29
CA PRO A 562 39.63 -18.86 -11.17
C PRO A 562 41.02 -19.42 -10.85
N SER A 563 41.41 -19.37 -9.60
CA SER A 563 42.71 -19.90 -9.17
C SER A 563 42.72 -21.43 -9.28
N ALA A 564 43.85 -21.99 -9.66
CA ALA A 564 44.02 -23.44 -9.71
C ALA A 564 43.71 -24.08 -8.34
N ALA A 565 43.00 -25.21 -8.35
CA ALA A 565 42.69 -25.97 -7.16
C ALA A 565 43.98 -26.45 -6.48
N LEU A 566 44.03 -26.41 -5.16
CA LEU A 566 45.16 -26.96 -4.41
C LEU A 566 45.23 -28.50 -4.63
N PRO A 567 46.44 -29.06 -4.86
CA PRO A 567 46.56 -30.49 -5.02
C PRO A 567 46.19 -31.20 -3.71
N VAL A 568 45.43 -32.28 -3.81
CA VAL A 568 45.14 -33.16 -2.66
C VAL A 568 46.44 -33.77 -2.24
N GLN A 569 47.04 -33.37 -1.10
CA GLN A 569 48.15 -34.09 -0.52
C GLN A 569 47.65 -35.49 -0.11
N ARG A 570 47.92 -36.50 -0.95
CA ARG A 570 47.91 -37.89 -0.51
C ARG A 570 49.02 -38.01 0.49
N LYS A 571 48.70 -37.97 1.81
CA LYS A 571 49.62 -38.46 2.81
C LYS A 571 49.99 -39.87 2.38
N ALA A 572 51.26 -40.06 2.02
CA ALA A 572 51.84 -41.36 1.74
C ALA A 572 51.55 -42.28 2.93
N ALA A 573 50.62 -43.19 2.74
CA ALA A 573 50.45 -44.35 3.57
C ALA A 573 51.43 -45.40 3.05
N GLU A 574 52.72 -45.06 3.02
CA GLU A 574 53.82 -45.97 2.75
C GLU A 574 54.96 -45.61 3.66
N ALA A 575 54.91 -46.15 4.85
CA ALA A 575 56.08 -46.53 5.65
C ALA A 575 55.59 -47.31 6.86
N LYS A 576 55.29 -48.60 6.67
CA LYS A 576 55.63 -49.68 7.59
C LYS A 576 55.12 -50.99 6.95
N GLY A 577 56.03 -51.56 6.16
CA GLY A 577 56.09 -53.00 5.96
C GLY A 577 56.71 -53.64 7.19
#